data_3d09f5a92f917af754c2bb2b5082db02
#
_entry.id   3d09f5a92f917af754c2bb2b5082db02
#
_cell.length_a   1.000
_cell.length_b   1.000
_cell.length_c   1.000
_cell.angle_alpha   90.00
_cell.angle_beta   90.00
_cell.angle_gamma   90.00
#
_symmetry.space_group_name_H-M   'P 1'
#
loop_
_entity.id
_entity.type
_entity.pdbx_description
1 polymer ?
#
loop_
_entity_poly.entity_id
_entity_poly.type
_entity_poly.pdbx_seq_one_letter_code
_entity_poly.pdbx_strand_id
1 'polypeptide(L)'
;AALAAPEPQRPAEADQHDLTGAIAAADYFITLYPYVYATGDLTAFRAMSDATCKFCDSVITNATSMHTAGGWEDPWEHHTTFTSITADVSTPNRYVVELHLVSDQHVSHRMGEPPKTYETSQGPILIQVLWKDGTGWTIEGVNPL
;
A
#
# COMPACT_ATOMS: atom_id res chain seq x y z
N ALA A 1 15.72 -13.97 -5.28
CA ALA A 1 14.61 -14.34 -4.42
C ALA A 1 13.81 -13.09 -3.98
N ALA A 2 13.30 -13.09 -2.73
CA ALA A 2 12.42 -12.01 -2.27
C ALA A 2 13.04 -10.61 -2.37
N LEU A 3 14.32 -10.47 -2.00
CA LEU A 3 15.01 -9.18 -2.04
C LEU A 3 15.22 -8.65 -3.46
N ALA A 4 15.05 -9.48 -4.46
CA ALA A 4 15.17 -9.10 -5.86
C ALA A 4 13.83 -8.95 -6.56
N ALA A 5 12.72 -8.89 -5.81
CA ALA A 5 11.40 -8.68 -6.38
C ALA A 5 11.37 -7.35 -7.15
N PRO A 6 10.74 -7.32 -8.35
CA PRO A 6 10.69 -6.09 -9.13
C PRO A 6 9.83 -5.03 -8.44
N GLU A 7 10.30 -3.79 -8.46
CA GLU A 7 9.53 -2.68 -7.90
C GLU A 7 8.34 -2.36 -8.80
N PRO A 8 7.11 -2.25 -8.22
CA PRO A 8 5.95 -1.83 -9.00
C PRO A 8 6.18 -0.46 -9.62
N GLN A 9 5.77 -0.30 -10.87
CA GLN A 9 5.94 0.95 -11.60
C GLN A 9 4.81 1.93 -11.24
N ARG A 10 5.20 3.16 -10.92
CA ARG A 10 4.22 4.21 -10.66
C ARG A 10 3.53 4.61 -11.96
N PRO A 11 2.20 4.46 -12.08
CA PRO A 11 1.50 4.89 -13.28
C PRO A 11 1.52 6.41 -13.41
N ALA A 12 1.63 6.91 -14.64
CA ALA A 12 1.65 8.35 -14.89
C ALA A 12 0.38 9.04 -14.39
N GLU A 13 -0.77 8.35 -14.45
CA GLU A 13 -2.06 8.87 -13.98
C GLU A 13 -2.03 9.23 -12.49
N ALA A 14 -1.19 8.57 -11.70
CA ALA A 14 -1.08 8.83 -10.26
C ALA A 14 -0.57 10.25 -9.95
N ASP A 15 -0.03 10.95 -10.94
CA ASP A 15 0.44 12.33 -10.78
C ASP A 15 -0.61 13.36 -11.21
N GLN A 16 -1.78 12.93 -11.69
CA GLN A 16 -2.85 13.83 -12.11
C GLN A 16 -3.65 14.34 -10.91
N HIS A 17 -3.92 15.63 -10.89
CA HIS A 17 -4.73 16.27 -9.86
C HIS A 17 -6.22 16.20 -10.24
N ASP A 18 -6.76 14.98 -10.28
CA ASP A 18 -8.17 14.71 -10.61
C ASP A 18 -8.58 13.36 -10.00
N LEU A 19 -9.82 12.94 -10.24
CA LEU A 19 -10.33 11.67 -9.68
C LEU A 19 -9.56 10.47 -10.22
N THR A 20 -9.20 10.48 -11.49
CA THR A 20 -8.39 9.42 -12.09
C THR A 20 -7.04 9.29 -11.38
N GLY A 21 -6.41 10.43 -11.07
CA GLY A 21 -5.14 10.46 -10.34
C GLY A 21 -5.28 9.94 -8.92
N ALA A 22 -6.34 10.32 -8.22
CA ALA A 22 -6.59 9.85 -6.86
C ALA A 22 -6.75 8.32 -6.82
N ILE A 23 -7.51 7.77 -7.75
CA ILE A 23 -7.74 6.33 -7.86
C ILE A 23 -6.43 5.61 -8.19
N ALA A 24 -5.68 6.11 -9.16
CA ALA A 24 -4.41 5.51 -9.56
C ALA A 24 -3.37 5.54 -8.43
N ALA A 25 -3.31 6.63 -7.68
CA ALA A 25 -2.40 6.76 -6.53
C ALA A 25 -2.76 5.78 -5.42
N ALA A 26 -4.05 5.65 -5.09
CA ALA A 26 -4.52 4.70 -4.10
C ALA A 26 -4.17 3.26 -4.50
N ASP A 27 -4.43 2.90 -5.75
CA ASP A 27 -4.13 1.58 -6.28
C ASP A 27 -2.63 1.29 -6.25
N TYR A 28 -1.82 2.21 -6.72
CA TYR A 28 -0.36 2.06 -6.70
C TYR A 28 0.15 1.83 -5.28
N PHE A 29 -0.37 2.59 -4.30
CA PHE A 29 0.05 2.45 -2.90
C PHE A 29 -0.21 1.03 -2.39
N ILE A 30 -1.37 0.47 -2.71
CA ILE A 30 -1.74 -0.88 -2.28
C ILE A 30 -0.87 -1.94 -2.98
N THR A 31 -0.46 -1.71 -4.22
CA THR A 31 0.44 -2.63 -4.91
C THR A 31 1.88 -2.58 -4.38
N LEU A 32 2.27 -1.51 -3.70
CA LEU A 32 3.56 -1.42 -3.03
C LEU A 32 3.67 -2.30 -1.79
N TYR A 33 2.56 -2.65 -1.16
CA TYR A 33 2.55 -3.40 0.10
C TYR A 33 3.32 -4.73 0.01
N PRO A 34 3.03 -5.62 -0.96
CA PRO A 34 3.81 -6.85 -1.09
C PRO A 34 5.30 -6.60 -1.36
N TYR A 35 5.61 -5.62 -2.17
CA TYR A 35 6.99 -5.26 -2.47
C TYR A 35 7.76 -4.83 -1.22
N VAL A 36 7.15 -4.03 -0.37
CA VAL A 36 7.75 -3.56 0.88
C VAL A 36 8.12 -4.72 1.80
N TYR A 37 7.23 -5.70 1.96
CA TYR A 37 7.48 -6.84 2.83
C TYR A 37 8.46 -7.84 2.21
N ALA A 38 8.49 -7.97 0.89
CA ALA A 38 9.43 -8.86 0.22
C ALA A 38 10.85 -8.30 0.26
N THR A 39 11.02 -7.00 0.03
CA THR A 39 12.35 -6.41 -0.18
C THR A 39 12.86 -5.59 1.00
N GLY A 40 11.98 -5.05 1.83
CA GLY A 40 12.34 -4.08 2.87
C GLY A 40 12.58 -2.67 2.33
N ASP A 41 12.40 -2.46 1.03
CA ASP A 41 12.57 -1.14 0.41
C ASP A 41 11.32 -0.30 0.64
N LEU A 42 11.43 0.69 1.52
CA LEU A 42 10.33 1.55 1.94
C LEU A 42 10.32 2.90 1.21
N THR A 43 11.22 3.14 0.28
CA THR A 43 11.41 4.47 -0.31
C THR A 43 10.13 5.02 -0.94
N ALA A 44 9.52 4.28 -1.87
CA ALA A 44 8.30 4.73 -2.55
C ALA A 44 7.11 4.78 -1.59
N PHE A 45 7.00 3.79 -0.71
CA PHE A 45 5.91 3.72 0.27
C PHE A 45 5.94 4.92 1.22
N ARG A 46 7.11 5.24 1.77
CA ARG A 46 7.28 6.39 2.67
C ARG A 46 6.96 7.71 1.95
N ALA A 47 7.37 7.84 0.70
CA ALA A 47 7.17 9.07 -0.06
C ALA A 47 5.69 9.43 -0.21
N MET A 48 4.79 8.43 -0.21
CA MET A 48 3.36 8.64 -0.32
C MET A 48 2.66 8.68 1.04
N SER A 49 3.32 8.27 2.12
CA SER A 49 2.71 8.15 3.44
C SER A 49 2.64 9.50 4.13
N ASP A 50 1.42 9.94 4.48
CA ASP A 50 1.27 11.14 5.30
C ASP A 50 1.66 10.83 6.75
N ALA A 51 2.14 11.85 7.47
CA ALA A 51 2.55 11.70 8.87
C ALA A 51 1.41 11.25 9.78
N THR A 52 0.16 11.53 9.39
CA THR A 52 -1.02 11.14 10.17
C THR A 52 -1.51 9.73 9.87
N CYS A 53 -0.92 9.05 8.90
CA CYS A 53 -1.37 7.73 8.45
C CYS A 53 -0.89 6.64 9.40
N LYS A 54 -1.77 6.16 10.28
CA LYS A 54 -1.44 5.10 11.24
C LYS A 54 -1.16 3.76 10.57
N PHE A 55 -1.92 3.43 9.52
CA PHE A 55 -1.67 2.23 8.73
C PHE A 55 -0.26 2.27 8.12
N CYS A 56 0.11 3.42 7.56
CA CYS A 56 1.43 3.59 6.95
C CYS A 56 2.54 3.38 7.99
N ASP A 57 2.40 3.97 9.18
CA ASP A 57 3.36 3.82 10.26
C ASP A 57 3.49 2.37 10.69
N SER A 58 2.37 1.64 10.77
CA SER A 58 2.37 0.22 11.13
C SER A 58 3.13 -0.61 10.13
N VAL A 59 2.91 -0.38 8.83
CA VAL A 59 3.62 -1.10 7.76
C VAL A 59 5.12 -0.80 7.82
N ILE A 60 5.47 0.48 7.94
CA ILE A 60 6.88 0.90 8.01
C ILE A 60 7.57 0.23 9.20
N THR A 61 6.95 0.25 10.37
CA THR A 61 7.49 -0.37 11.58
C THR A 61 7.62 -1.87 11.43
N ASN A 62 6.57 -2.55 10.96
CA ASN A 62 6.54 -4.00 10.83
C ASN A 62 7.55 -4.50 9.80
N ALA A 63 7.61 -3.87 8.64
CA ALA A 63 8.56 -4.26 7.59
C ALA A 63 10.01 -4.02 8.04
N THR A 64 10.28 -2.88 8.68
CA THR A 64 11.60 -2.56 9.20
C THR A 64 12.05 -3.60 10.24
N SER A 65 11.18 -3.93 11.19
CA SER A 65 11.48 -4.92 12.23
C SER A 65 11.72 -6.31 11.64
N MET A 66 10.89 -6.71 10.68
CA MET A 66 11.02 -8.01 10.02
C MET A 66 12.37 -8.13 9.32
N HIS A 67 12.72 -7.15 8.47
CA HIS A 67 13.96 -7.21 7.70
C HIS A 67 15.21 -7.02 8.57
N THR A 68 15.14 -6.17 9.58
CA THR A 68 16.23 -6.01 10.54
C THR A 68 16.54 -7.33 11.26
N ALA A 69 15.51 -8.11 11.56
CA ALA A 69 15.67 -9.41 12.22
C ALA A 69 15.98 -10.55 11.24
N GLY A 70 16.20 -10.27 9.96
CA GLY A 70 16.56 -11.27 8.95
C GLY A 70 15.38 -12.00 8.33
N GLY A 71 14.16 -11.56 8.58
CA GLY A 71 12.96 -12.12 7.97
C GLY A 71 12.56 -11.45 6.67
N TRP A 72 11.59 -12.03 5.98
CA TRP A 72 11.02 -11.48 4.74
C TRP A 72 9.72 -12.20 4.43
N GLU A 73 8.94 -11.69 3.47
CA GLU A 73 7.82 -12.42 2.88
C GLU A 73 8.16 -12.74 1.43
N ASP A 74 7.79 -13.95 1.00
CA ASP A 74 7.96 -14.30 -0.40
C ASP A 74 7.09 -13.37 -1.25
N PRO A 75 7.54 -13.00 -2.47
CA PRO A 75 6.76 -12.10 -3.33
C PRO A 75 5.36 -12.64 -3.60
N TRP A 76 4.37 -11.75 -3.51
CA TRP A 76 2.99 -12.07 -3.90
C TRP A 76 2.36 -10.82 -4.50
N GLU A 77 1.16 -10.95 -5.03
CA GLU A 77 0.49 -9.85 -5.68
C GLU A 77 -0.80 -9.46 -4.96
N HIS A 78 -1.08 -8.16 -4.99
CA HIS A 78 -2.37 -7.57 -4.66
C HIS A 78 -3.08 -7.26 -5.96
N HIS A 79 -4.32 -7.75 -6.09
CA HIS A 79 -5.18 -7.46 -7.23
C HIS A 79 -6.32 -6.60 -6.75
N THR A 80 -6.54 -5.47 -7.43
CA THR A 80 -7.55 -4.50 -7.01
C THR A 80 -8.58 -4.28 -8.10
N THR A 81 -9.81 -3.99 -7.68
CA THR A 81 -10.90 -3.56 -8.55
C THR A 81 -11.50 -2.31 -7.95
N PHE A 82 -11.68 -1.28 -8.77
CA PHE A 82 -12.28 -0.03 -8.31
C PHE A 82 -13.76 -0.23 -7.99
N THR A 83 -14.19 0.31 -6.83
CA THR A 83 -15.60 0.29 -6.41
C THR A 83 -16.21 1.68 -6.44
N SER A 84 -15.60 2.65 -5.72
CA SER A 84 -16.15 4.00 -5.63
C SER A 84 -15.11 5.01 -5.16
N ILE A 85 -15.41 6.28 -5.39
CA ILE A 85 -14.63 7.38 -4.83
C ILE A 85 -15.59 8.44 -4.31
N THR A 86 -15.33 8.92 -3.09
CA THR A 86 -16.19 9.89 -2.40
C THR A 86 -15.36 11.09 -1.97
N ALA A 87 -15.82 12.29 -2.30
CA ALA A 87 -15.18 13.52 -1.86
C ALA A 87 -15.46 13.79 -0.38
N ASP A 88 -14.46 14.32 0.34
CA ASP A 88 -14.65 14.84 1.68
C ASP A 88 -15.39 16.18 1.58
N VAL A 89 -16.52 16.32 2.26
CA VAL A 89 -17.34 17.53 2.17
C VAL A 89 -16.73 18.73 2.90
N SER A 90 -15.80 18.49 3.81
CA SER A 90 -15.21 19.55 4.66
C SER A 90 -13.79 19.93 4.23
N THR A 91 -13.09 19.08 3.48
CA THR A 91 -11.71 19.33 3.09
C THR A 91 -11.54 19.17 1.57
N PRO A 92 -11.21 20.27 0.87
CA PRO A 92 -10.93 20.18 -0.57
C PRO A 92 -9.76 19.23 -0.86
N ASN A 93 -9.81 18.56 -2.00
CA ASN A 93 -8.75 17.68 -2.49
C ASN A 93 -8.53 16.41 -1.65
N ARG A 94 -9.44 16.11 -0.73
CA ARG A 94 -9.45 14.87 0.02
C ARG A 94 -10.55 13.96 -0.49
N TYR A 95 -10.20 12.69 -0.72
CA TYR A 95 -11.14 11.68 -1.19
C TYR A 95 -10.94 10.38 -0.45
N VAL A 96 -12.00 9.58 -0.39
CA VAL A 96 -11.91 8.19 0.04
C VAL A 96 -12.16 7.31 -1.18
N VAL A 97 -11.16 6.50 -1.51
CA VAL A 97 -11.22 5.55 -2.62
C VAL A 97 -11.54 4.18 -2.04
N GLU A 98 -12.59 3.55 -2.52
CA GLU A 98 -12.90 2.17 -2.17
C GLU A 98 -12.45 1.24 -3.29
N LEU A 99 -11.63 0.25 -2.93
CA LEU A 99 -11.20 -0.80 -3.83
C LEU A 99 -11.60 -2.16 -3.25
N HIS A 100 -11.86 -3.12 -4.11
CA HIS A 100 -11.91 -4.52 -3.70
C HIS A 100 -10.53 -5.12 -3.89
N LEU A 101 -9.97 -5.64 -2.81
CA LEU A 101 -8.62 -6.20 -2.81
C LEU A 101 -8.69 -7.72 -2.75
N VAL A 102 -7.93 -8.38 -3.62
CA VAL A 102 -7.59 -9.80 -3.50
C VAL A 102 -6.11 -9.89 -3.25
N SER A 103 -5.72 -10.42 -2.10
CA SER A 103 -4.32 -10.64 -1.74
C SER A 103 -4.00 -12.12 -1.93
N ASP A 104 -3.05 -12.42 -2.82
CA ASP A 104 -2.68 -13.81 -3.12
C ASP A 104 -2.05 -14.50 -1.92
N GLN A 105 -2.13 -15.84 -1.90
CA GLN A 105 -1.44 -16.64 -0.92
C GLN A 105 0.06 -16.36 -0.96
N HIS A 106 0.69 -16.27 0.21
CA HIS A 106 2.14 -16.07 0.30
C HIS A 106 2.69 -16.64 1.60
N VAL A 107 4.02 -16.74 1.67
CA VAL A 107 4.71 -17.34 2.81
C VAL A 107 5.60 -16.29 3.47
N SER A 108 5.49 -16.22 4.80
CA SER A 108 6.30 -15.34 5.63
C SER A 108 7.41 -16.13 6.31
N HIS A 109 8.61 -15.57 6.34
CA HIS A 109 9.79 -16.18 6.94
C HIS A 109 10.33 -15.30 8.06
N ARG A 110 10.46 -15.86 9.26
CA ARG A 110 11.05 -15.19 10.41
C ARG A 110 12.15 -16.07 10.99
N MET A 111 13.24 -15.43 11.43
CA MET A 111 14.38 -16.15 12.01
C MET A 111 13.93 -16.96 13.23
N GLY A 112 14.33 -18.24 13.26
CA GLY A 112 14.04 -19.13 14.38
C GLY A 112 12.62 -19.68 14.41
N GLU A 113 11.80 -19.36 13.39
CA GLU A 113 10.41 -19.83 13.31
C GLU A 113 10.19 -20.59 12.01
N PRO A 114 9.27 -21.57 11.98
CA PRO A 114 8.90 -22.23 10.73
C PRO A 114 8.18 -21.23 9.81
N PRO A 115 8.27 -21.42 8.48
CA PRO A 115 7.55 -20.57 7.55
C PRO A 115 6.04 -20.58 7.84
N LYS A 116 5.41 -19.42 7.72
CA LYS A 116 3.96 -19.26 7.92
C LYS A 116 3.31 -18.93 6.60
N THR A 117 2.29 -19.70 6.24
CA THR A 117 1.49 -19.46 5.04
C THR A 117 0.31 -18.56 5.37
N TYR A 118 0.16 -17.48 4.61
CA TYR A 118 -1.04 -16.65 4.62
C TYR A 118 -1.87 -17.01 3.40
N GLU A 119 -3.09 -17.50 3.63
CA GLU A 119 -3.98 -17.90 2.55
C GLU A 119 -4.50 -16.69 1.78
N THR A 120 -4.93 -16.93 0.55
CA THR A 120 -5.60 -15.88 -0.26
C THR A 120 -6.73 -15.27 0.55
N SER A 121 -6.76 -13.95 0.57
CA SER A 121 -7.81 -13.20 1.25
C SER A 121 -8.39 -12.15 0.31
N GLN A 122 -9.64 -11.74 0.57
CA GLN A 122 -10.26 -10.69 -0.22
C GLN A 122 -11.24 -9.88 0.61
N GLY A 123 -11.47 -8.66 0.20
CA GLY A 123 -12.44 -7.78 0.84
C GLY A 123 -12.29 -6.34 0.38
N PRO A 124 -13.23 -5.49 0.78
CA PRO A 124 -13.16 -4.07 0.47
C PRO A 124 -12.11 -3.39 1.36
N ILE A 125 -11.46 -2.38 0.79
CA ILE A 125 -10.57 -1.49 1.53
C ILE A 125 -10.91 -0.04 1.18
N LEU A 126 -10.79 0.84 2.17
CA LEU A 126 -10.97 2.27 2.02
C LEU A 126 -9.62 2.96 2.16
N ILE A 127 -9.29 3.83 1.22
CA ILE A 127 -8.03 4.57 1.21
C ILE A 127 -8.34 6.05 1.17
N GLN A 128 -7.95 6.77 2.22
CA GLN A 128 -8.10 8.22 2.26
C GLN A 128 -6.88 8.86 1.65
N VAL A 129 -7.10 9.67 0.62
CA VAL A 129 -6.04 10.37 -0.11
C VAL A 129 -6.25 11.86 -0.05
N LEU A 130 -5.15 12.61 -0.02
CA LEU A 130 -5.16 14.08 -0.03
C LEU A 130 -4.12 14.58 -1.02
N TRP A 131 -4.54 15.47 -1.92
CA TRP A 131 -3.61 16.16 -2.80
C TRP A 131 -2.91 17.28 -2.04
N LYS A 132 -1.59 17.33 -2.13
CA LYS A 132 -0.77 18.42 -1.60
C LYS A 132 0.02 19.05 -2.74
N ASP A 133 -0.11 20.34 -2.92
CA ASP A 133 0.62 21.06 -3.95
C ASP A 133 2.14 20.87 -3.75
N GLY A 134 2.83 20.60 -4.85
CA GLY A 134 4.26 20.33 -4.82
C GLY A 134 4.66 18.90 -4.45
N THR A 135 3.72 18.11 -3.91
CA THR A 135 3.98 16.72 -3.50
C THR A 135 3.16 15.72 -4.31
N GLY A 136 1.89 16.03 -4.57
CA GLY A 136 0.95 15.14 -5.23
C GLY A 136 0.04 14.43 -4.24
N TRP A 137 -0.50 13.27 -4.63
CA TRP A 137 -1.39 12.50 -3.78
C TRP A 137 -0.62 11.85 -2.63
N THR A 138 -1.11 12.05 -1.41
CA THR A 138 -0.58 11.44 -0.20
C THR A 138 -1.63 10.55 0.42
N ILE A 139 -1.19 9.50 1.12
CA ILE A 139 -2.07 8.55 1.77
C ILE A 139 -2.19 8.91 3.23
N GLU A 140 -3.42 9.18 3.69
CA GLU A 140 -3.70 9.58 5.06
C GLU A 140 -4.24 8.43 5.91
N GLY A 141 -4.73 7.39 5.28
CA GLY A 141 -5.24 6.23 6.00
C GLY A 141 -5.68 5.13 5.07
N VAL A 142 -5.65 3.91 5.58
CA VAL A 142 -6.18 2.72 4.93
C VAL A 142 -6.97 1.95 5.97
N ASN A 143 -8.19 1.57 5.62
CA ASN A 143 -9.08 0.90 6.56
C ASN A 143 -9.77 -0.27 5.86
N PRO A 144 -9.57 -1.50 6.32
CA PRO A 144 -10.37 -2.63 5.87
C PRO A 144 -11.82 -2.47 6.36
N LEU A 145 -12.76 -2.86 5.55
CA LEU A 145 -14.17 -2.90 5.95
C LEU A 145 -14.55 -4.24 6.53
#